data_354ec9d4f650e780d5f4f05cdb8e03d3
#
_entry.id   354ec9d4f650e780d5f4f05cdb8e03d3
#
_cell.length_a   1.000
_cell.length_b   1.000
_cell.length_c   1.000
_cell.angle_alpha   90.00
_cell.angle_beta   90.00
_cell.angle_gamma   90.00
#
_symmetry.space_group_name_H-M   'P 1'
#
loop_
_entity.id
_entity.type
_entity.pdbx_description
1 polymer ?
#
loop_
_entity_poly.entity_id
_entity_poly.type
_entity_poly.pdbx_seq_one_letter_code
_entity_poly.pdbx_strand_id
1 'polypeptide(L)'
;LQKQDERVVEIELERLRGFVNHPFKVLADSQMIELQESIKKYGILNPLIVRPRQDGTYEIISGHRRKFAAEKIGYRKVPVIIRVLKDDEAVVSMVDSNLQREMISPSEKAFAYKMKYEAIKRKAGRRKCGQVDHNLGKKSIELIGEECGDSPKQVQRYIKITELIPEMLEKVDDGSMGFTPAVQLSFLKKKEQKEMLDAMEFAQCTPSLSQALRIKKLSADGKVL
;
A
#
# COMPACT_ATOMS: atom_id res chain seq x y z
N LEU A 1 4.40 -25.77 6.20
CA LEU A 1 3.25 -25.24 5.47
C LEU A 1 2.61 -26.39 4.72
N GLN A 2 1.47 -26.92 5.24
CA GLN A 2 0.65 -27.88 4.52
C GLN A 2 0.17 -27.22 3.23
N LYS A 3 0.52 -27.77 2.07
CA LYS A 3 -0.16 -27.47 0.80
C LYS A 3 -1.62 -27.92 0.99
N GLN A 4 -2.50 -26.97 1.30
CA GLN A 4 -3.92 -27.18 1.05
C GLN A 4 -4.06 -27.39 -0.45
N ASP A 5 -4.79 -28.42 -0.88
CA ASP A 5 -5.17 -28.60 -2.28
C ASP A 5 -5.91 -27.33 -2.73
N GLU A 6 -5.21 -26.45 -3.41
CA GLU A 6 -5.74 -25.18 -3.91
C GLU A 6 -6.67 -25.47 -5.10
N ARG A 7 -7.94 -25.70 -4.80
CA ARG A 7 -8.95 -25.89 -5.86
C ARG A 7 -9.40 -24.55 -6.40
N VAL A 8 -9.41 -24.43 -7.73
CA VAL A 8 -10.00 -23.31 -8.43
C VAL A 8 -11.51 -23.54 -8.47
N VAL A 9 -12.26 -22.54 -8.00
CA VAL A 9 -13.73 -22.52 -8.03
C VAL A 9 -14.22 -21.23 -8.70
N GLU A 10 -15.39 -21.26 -9.30
CA GLU A 10 -16.00 -20.07 -9.87
C GLU A 10 -16.92 -19.39 -8.85
N ILE A 11 -16.71 -18.07 -8.65
CA ILE A 11 -17.52 -17.26 -7.74
C ILE A 11 -18.09 -16.05 -8.51
N GLU A 12 -19.34 -15.72 -8.18
CA GLU A 12 -20.01 -14.54 -8.72
C GLU A 12 -19.27 -13.27 -8.30
N LEU A 13 -19.09 -12.35 -9.27
CA LEU A 13 -18.43 -11.05 -9.04
C LEU A 13 -19.12 -10.22 -7.94
N GLU A 14 -20.44 -10.35 -7.82
CA GLU A 14 -21.23 -9.68 -6.79
C GLU A 14 -20.89 -10.12 -5.35
N ARG A 15 -20.32 -11.30 -5.17
CA ARG A 15 -19.86 -11.81 -3.88
C ARG A 15 -18.43 -11.41 -3.54
N LEU A 16 -17.72 -10.78 -4.47
CA LEU A 16 -16.33 -10.36 -4.28
C LEU A 16 -16.26 -8.92 -3.75
N ARG A 17 -15.63 -8.74 -2.60
CA ARG A 17 -15.39 -7.43 -1.97
C ARG A 17 -13.91 -7.06 -2.09
N GLY A 18 -13.65 -5.78 -2.32
CA GLY A 18 -12.27 -5.25 -2.28
C GLY A 18 -11.68 -5.38 -0.87
N PHE A 19 -10.36 -5.43 -0.80
CA PHE A 19 -9.63 -5.41 0.47
C PHE A 19 -9.82 -4.05 1.15
N VAL A 20 -10.09 -4.08 2.46
CA VAL A 20 -10.29 -2.84 3.24
C VAL A 20 -8.98 -2.06 3.29
N ASN A 21 -9.04 -0.76 2.99
CA ASN A 21 -7.88 0.14 2.92
C ASN A 21 -6.78 -0.34 1.96
N HIS A 22 -7.18 -0.91 0.81
CA HIS A 22 -6.25 -1.36 -0.22
C HIS A 22 -5.39 -0.19 -0.72
N PRO A 23 -4.06 -0.21 -0.55
CA PRO A 23 -3.22 0.95 -0.85
C PRO A 23 -2.99 1.16 -2.35
N PHE A 24 -3.13 0.12 -3.15
CA PHE A 24 -2.83 0.14 -4.58
C PHE A 24 -4.06 0.52 -5.40
N LYS A 25 -3.93 1.56 -6.20
CA LYS A 25 -5.01 2.05 -7.07
C LYS A 25 -5.23 1.10 -8.26
N VAL A 26 -6.47 0.92 -8.64
CA VAL A 26 -6.85 0.25 -9.89
C VAL A 26 -7.16 1.35 -10.90
N LEU A 27 -6.22 1.61 -11.80
CA LEU A 27 -6.33 2.64 -12.82
C LEU A 27 -6.91 2.05 -14.12
N ALA A 28 -7.70 2.84 -14.82
CA ALA A 28 -8.20 2.53 -16.17
C ALA A 28 -7.18 3.07 -17.21
N ASP A 29 -5.99 2.52 -17.20
CA ASP A 29 -4.86 2.85 -18.07
C ASP A 29 -4.79 1.94 -19.33
N SER A 30 -3.81 2.18 -20.19
CA SER A 30 -3.57 1.33 -21.39
C SER A 30 -3.34 -0.14 -21.02
N GLN A 31 -2.62 -0.41 -19.93
CA GLN A 31 -2.41 -1.76 -19.43
C GLN A 31 -3.72 -2.45 -18.98
N MET A 32 -4.72 -1.66 -18.54
CA MET A 32 -6.04 -2.20 -18.22
C MET A 32 -6.80 -2.61 -19.49
N ILE A 33 -6.66 -1.86 -20.58
CA ILE A 33 -7.26 -2.21 -21.87
C ILE A 33 -6.65 -3.50 -22.41
N GLU A 34 -5.32 -3.62 -22.40
CA GLU A 34 -4.60 -4.84 -22.79
C GLU A 34 -5.04 -6.05 -21.93
N LEU A 35 -5.20 -5.85 -20.63
CA LEU A 35 -5.68 -6.90 -19.73
C LEU A 35 -7.11 -7.33 -20.07
N GLN A 36 -8.01 -6.38 -20.41
CA GLN A 36 -9.38 -6.69 -20.83
C GLN A 36 -9.40 -7.49 -22.14
N GLU A 37 -8.58 -7.11 -23.13
CA GLU A 37 -8.46 -7.84 -24.39
C GLU A 37 -7.91 -9.25 -24.16
N SER A 38 -6.89 -9.38 -23.33
CA SER A 38 -6.33 -10.68 -22.94
C SER A 38 -7.38 -11.57 -22.28
N ILE A 39 -8.16 -11.02 -21.33
CA ILE A 39 -9.22 -11.76 -20.66
C ILE A 39 -10.34 -12.15 -21.62
N LYS A 40 -10.70 -11.28 -22.57
CA LYS A 40 -11.69 -11.61 -23.63
C LYS A 40 -11.24 -12.79 -24.49
N LYS A 41 -9.95 -12.83 -24.81
CA LYS A 41 -9.39 -13.82 -25.72
C LYS A 41 -9.10 -15.16 -25.06
N TYR A 42 -8.54 -15.15 -23.85
CA TYR A 42 -8.00 -16.33 -23.19
C TYR A 42 -8.70 -16.67 -21.86
N GLY A 43 -9.63 -15.85 -21.40
CA GLY A 43 -10.19 -15.94 -20.06
C GLY A 43 -9.20 -15.48 -18.98
N ILE A 44 -9.57 -15.71 -17.73
CA ILE A 44 -8.70 -15.40 -16.58
C ILE A 44 -7.80 -16.62 -16.31
N LEU A 45 -6.59 -16.61 -16.87
CA LEU A 45 -5.63 -17.71 -16.75
C LEU A 45 -5.13 -17.90 -15.32
N ASN A 46 -4.88 -16.80 -14.61
CA ASN A 46 -4.44 -16.82 -13.22
C ASN A 46 -5.64 -16.51 -12.30
N PRO A 47 -6.14 -17.46 -11.50
CA PRO A 47 -7.27 -17.24 -10.60
C PRO A 47 -7.00 -16.10 -9.60
N LEU A 48 -8.06 -15.44 -9.14
CA LEU A 48 -7.98 -14.49 -8.04
C LEU A 48 -7.74 -15.26 -6.73
N ILE A 49 -7.07 -14.63 -5.77
CA ILE A 49 -6.93 -15.19 -4.42
C ILE A 49 -7.89 -14.43 -3.52
N VAL A 50 -8.76 -15.16 -2.83
CA VAL A 50 -9.79 -14.60 -1.97
C VAL A 50 -9.82 -15.30 -0.61
N ARG A 51 -10.34 -14.61 0.42
CA ARG A 51 -10.65 -15.24 1.70
C ARG A 51 -12.15 -15.12 2.02
N PRO A 52 -12.74 -16.12 2.72
CA PRO A 52 -14.14 -16.06 3.11
C PRO A 52 -14.36 -15.01 4.21
N ARG A 53 -15.52 -14.34 4.18
CA ARG A 53 -16.01 -13.43 5.21
C ARG A 53 -17.21 -14.06 5.92
N GLN A 54 -17.53 -13.56 7.12
CA GLN A 54 -18.64 -14.07 7.92
C GLN A 54 -20.02 -13.80 7.28
N ASP A 55 -20.12 -12.78 6.42
CA ASP A 55 -21.33 -12.39 5.70
C ASP A 55 -21.60 -13.24 4.43
N GLY A 56 -20.85 -14.31 4.22
CA GLY A 56 -20.98 -15.17 3.02
C GLY A 56 -20.37 -14.57 1.74
N THR A 57 -19.73 -13.40 1.83
CA THR A 57 -18.94 -12.81 0.74
C THR A 57 -17.47 -13.21 0.83
N TYR A 58 -16.67 -12.81 -0.15
CA TYR A 58 -15.25 -13.08 -0.21
C TYR A 58 -14.47 -11.79 -0.36
N GLU A 59 -13.40 -11.63 0.42
CA GLU A 59 -12.50 -10.50 0.31
C GLU A 59 -11.32 -10.86 -0.60
N ILE A 60 -11.04 -10.00 -1.57
CA ILE A 60 -9.96 -10.21 -2.55
C ILE A 60 -8.62 -9.89 -1.91
N ILE A 61 -7.71 -10.87 -1.90
CA ILE A 61 -6.32 -10.71 -1.45
C ILE A 61 -5.43 -10.34 -2.65
N SER A 62 -5.64 -10.99 -3.79
CA SER A 62 -4.90 -10.70 -5.03
C SER A 62 -5.80 -10.81 -6.25
N GLY A 63 -5.60 -9.91 -7.21
CA GLY A 63 -6.34 -9.91 -8.48
C GLY A 63 -7.37 -8.81 -8.64
N HIS A 64 -7.28 -7.70 -7.90
CA HIS A 64 -8.19 -6.55 -8.01
C HIS A 64 -8.32 -6.02 -9.46
N ARG A 65 -7.19 -5.92 -10.20
CA ARG A 65 -7.21 -5.49 -11.61
C ARG A 65 -7.96 -6.48 -12.50
N ARG A 66 -7.79 -7.81 -12.28
CA ARG A 66 -8.50 -8.87 -13.01
C ARG A 66 -10.00 -8.84 -12.71
N LYS A 67 -10.39 -8.64 -11.44
CA LYS A 67 -11.81 -8.44 -11.07
C LYS A 67 -12.39 -7.24 -11.79
N PHE A 68 -11.72 -6.10 -11.77
CA PHE A 68 -12.17 -4.87 -12.44
C PHE A 68 -12.28 -5.06 -13.95
N ALA A 69 -11.29 -5.67 -14.59
CA ALA A 69 -11.31 -5.96 -16.02
C ALA A 69 -12.49 -6.89 -16.40
N ALA A 70 -12.67 -7.99 -15.64
CA ALA A 70 -13.76 -8.94 -15.85
C ALA A 70 -15.15 -8.29 -15.72
N GLU A 71 -15.31 -7.41 -14.74
CA GLU A 71 -16.55 -6.65 -14.51
C GLU A 71 -16.87 -5.72 -15.70
N LYS A 72 -15.85 -5.02 -16.22
CA LYS A 72 -16.00 -4.13 -17.38
C LYS A 72 -16.37 -4.84 -18.68
N ILE A 73 -15.95 -6.09 -18.86
CA ILE A 73 -16.25 -6.88 -20.05
C ILE A 73 -17.48 -7.81 -19.88
N GLY A 74 -18.21 -7.69 -18.75
CA GLY A 74 -19.49 -8.35 -18.54
C GLY A 74 -19.45 -9.79 -18.03
N TYR A 75 -18.33 -10.22 -17.43
CA TYR A 75 -18.28 -11.52 -16.73
C TYR A 75 -19.22 -11.50 -15.53
N ARG A 76 -19.88 -12.62 -15.29
CA ARG A 76 -20.72 -12.83 -14.08
C ARG A 76 -19.97 -13.60 -12.99
N LYS A 77 -19.07 -14.49 -13.39
CA LYS A 77 -18.26 -15.34 -12.51
C LYS A 77 -16.80 -15.26 -12.90
N VAL A 78 -15.92 -15.48 -11.93
CA VAL A 78 -14.48 -15.52 -12.15
C VAL A 78 -13.84 -16.66 -11.37
N PRO A 79 -12.76 -17.26 -11.89
CA PRO A 79 -12.04 -18.32 -11.19
C PRO A 79 -11.28 -17.74 -9.99
N VAL A 80 -11.44 -18.37 -8.83
CA VAL A 80 -10.79 -17.96 -7.58
C VAL A 80 -10.18 -19.16 -6.85
N ILE A 81 -9.15 -18.89 -6.06
CA ILE A 81 -8.60 -19.78 -5.06
C ILE A 81 -8.99 -19.23 -3.69
N ILE A 82 -9.67 -20.06 -2.89
CA ILE A 82 -10.10 -19.66 -1.55
C ILE A 82 -9.01 -20.05 -0.56
N ARG A 83 -8.48 -19.05 0.17
CA ARG A 83 -7.52 -19.24 1.27
C ARG A 83 -8.12 -18.75 2.57
N VAL A 84 -8.09 -19.59 3.60
CA VAL A 84 -8.49 -19.20 4.96
C VAL A 84 -7.29 -18.51 5.61
N LEU A 85 -7.32 -17.18 5.68
CA LEU A 85 -6.25 -16.35 6.22
C LEU A 85 -6.77 -15.49 7.37
N LYS A 86 -5.97 -15.36 8.43
CA LYS A 86 -6.20 -14.36 9.48
C LYS A 86 -5.94 -12.96 8.94
N ASP A 87 -6.49 -11.93 9.61
CA ASP A 87 -6.39 -10.55 9.13
C ASP A 87 -4.96 -10.10 8.85
N ASP A 88 -4.03 -10.35 9.79
CA ASP A 88 -2.63 -9.96 9.59
C ASP A 88 -1.94 -10.75 8.47
N GLU A 89 -2.31 -12.01 8.26
CA GLU A 89 -1.79 -12.85 7.16
C GLU A 89 -2.34 -12.40 5.81
N ALA A 90 -3.61 -11.99 5.79
CA ALA A 90 -4.25 -11.45 4.60
C ALA A 90 -3.60 -10.13 4.17
N VAL A 91 -3.31 -9.22 5.13
CA VAL A 91 -2.59 -7.97 4.87
C VAL A 91 -1.21 -8.26 4.28
N VAL A 92 -0.42 -9.12 4.91
CA VAL A 92 0.93 -9.46 4.41
C VAL A 92 0.86 -10.05 3.01
N SER A 93 -0.03 -11.03 2.78
CA SER A 93 -0.19 -11.67 1.47
C SER A 93 -0.64 -10.69 0.39
N MET A 94 -1.56 -9.76 0.72
CA MET A 94 -2.02 -8.72 -0.19
C MET A 94 -0.90 -7.77 -0.57
N VAL A 95 -0.13 -7.30 0.41
CA VAL A 95 1.01 -6.40 0.18
C VAL A 95 2.07 -7.07 -0.68
N ASP A 96 2.49 -8.30 -0.33
CA ASP A 96 3.54 -9.03 -1.06
C ASP A 96 3.16 -9.28 -2.52
N SER A 97 1.90 -9.64 -2.79
CA SER A 97 1.43 -9.85 -4.16
C SER A 97 1.41 -8.58 -5.03
N ASN A 98 1.45 -7.40 -4.43
CA ASN A 98 1.40 -6.13 -5.14
C ASN A 98 2.76 -5.41 -5.19
N LEU A 99 3.64 -5.60 -4.20
CA LEU A 99 4.98 -4.99 -4.20
C LEU A 99 5.91 -5.51 -5.33
N GLN A 100 5.54 -6.61 -5.98
CA GLN A 100 6.26 -7.16 -7.14
C GLN A 100 5.86 -6.51 -8.47
N ARG A 101 4.98 -5.49 -8.47
CA ARG A 101 4.59 -4.76 -9.68
C ARG A 101 5.75 -3.87 -10.13
N GLU A 102 5.92 -3.73 -11.45
CA GLU A 102 6.95 -2.87 -12.05
C GLU A 102 6.75 -1.39 -11.74
N MET A 103 5.49 -0.95 -11.65
CA MET A 103 5.11 0.44 -11.42
C MET A 103 4.26 0.55 -10.15
N ILE A 104 4.85 1.14 -9.12
CA ILE A 104 4.17 1.43 -7.84
C ILE A 104 4.51 2.88 -7.48
N SER A 105 3.51 3.70 -7.20
CA SER A 105 3.77 5.07 -6.77
C SER A 105 4.42 5.12 -5.37
N PRO A 106 5.18 6.18 -5.05
CA PRO A 106 5.79 6.34 -3.73
C PRO A 106 4.77 6.27 -2.58
N SER A 107 3.59 6.83 -2.75
CA SER A 107 2.53 6.79 -1.74
C SER A 107 1.98 5.38 -1.56
N GLU A 108 1.70 4.64 -2.64
CA GLU A 108 1.25 3.25 -2.60
C GLU A 108 2.26 2.37 -1.86
N LYS A 109 3.54 2.50 -2.19
CA LYS A 109 4.64 1.77 -1.52
C LYS A 109 4.72 2.13 -0.04
N ALA A 110 4.53 3.40 0.30
CA ALA A 110 4.55 3.89 1.68
C ALA A 110 3.42 3.29 2.53
N PHE A 111 2.18 3.32 2.03
CA PHE A 111 1.05 2.72 2.72
C PHE A 111 1.14 1.19 2.79
N ALA A 112 1.64 0.55 1.75
CA ALA A 112 1.88 -0.89 1.73
C ALA A 112 2.88 -1.30 2.84
N TYR A 113 4.01 -0.61 2.95
CA TYR A 113 4.99 -0.85 4.01
C TYR A 113 4.42 -0.60 5.40
N LYS A 114 3.66 0.47 5.58
CA LYS A 114 2.99 0.77 6.85
C LYS A 114 2.03 -0.35 7.25
N MET A 115 1.18 -0.80 6.34
CA MET A 115 0.23 -1.88 6.59
C MET A 115 0.94 -3.18 6.95
N LYS A 116 1.97 -3.56 6.20
CA LYS A 116 2.78 -4.76 6.48
C LYS A 116 3.49 -4.67 7.82
N TYR A 117 4.09 -3.51 8.13
CA TYR A 117 4.74 -3.24 9.41
C TYR A 117 3.78 -3.41 10.59
N GLU A 118 2.60 -2.83 10.51
CA GLU A 118 1.58 -2.93 11.55
C GLU A 118 1.06 -4.36 11.72
N ALA A 119 0.85 -5.09 10.63
CA ALA A 119 0.43 -6.50 10.67
C ALA A 119 1.48 -7.40 11.34
N ILE A 120 2.76 -7.26 10.97
CA ILE A 120 3.86 -8.02 11.56
C ILE A 120 3.99 -7.69 13.06
N LYS A 121 3.89 -6.42 13.43
CA LYS A 121 3.97 -5.97 14.82
C LYS A 121 2.82 -6.55 15.68
N ARG A 122 1.58 -6.55 15.19
CA ARG A 122 0.42 -7.16 15.87
C ARG A 122 0.61 -8.67 16.05
N LYS A 123 1.09 -9.37 15.02
CA LYS A 123 1.37 -10.81 15.07
C LYS A 123 2.43 -11.15 16.13
N ALA A 124 3.47 -10.32 16.26
CA ALA A 124 4.53 -10.49 17.24
C ALA A 124 4.04 -10.19 18.68
N GLY A 125 3.25 -9.13 18.87
CA GLY A 125 2.70 -8.75 20.19
C GLY A 125 1.70 -9.77 20.77
N ARG A 126 0.97 -10.50 19.93
CA ARG A 126 0.06 -11.59 20.36
C ARG A 126 0.78 -12.83 20.91
N ARG A 127 2.09 -12.99 20.65
CA ARG A 127 2.87 -14.18 21.05
C ARG A 127 3.52 -14.07 22.43
N LYS A 128 3.56 -12.90 23.05
CA LYS A 128 4.22 -12.68 24.35
C LYS A 128 3.35 -11.83 25.27
N CYS A 129 2.65 -12.48 26.18
CA CYS A 129 2.16 -11.85 27.40
C CYS A 129 3.39 -11.68 28.33
N GLY A 130 3.92 -10.44 28.50
CA GLY A 130 4.87 -10.17 29.59
C GLY A 130 6.14 -9.37 29.29
N GLN A 131 6.57 -9.16 28.05
CA GLN A 131 7.72 -8.28 27.78
C GLN A 131 7.49 -7.42 26.54
N VAL A 132 7.47 -6.11 26.73
CA VAL A 132 7.48 -5.13 25.64
C VAL A 132 8.91 -5.09 25.08
N ASP A 133 9.17 -5.84 24.01
CA ASP A 133 10.46 -5.87 23.34
C ASP A 133 10.56 -4.67 22.39
N HIS A 134 11.28 -3.62 22.81
CA HIS A 134 11.59 -2.45 21.99
C HIS A 134 12.31 -2.78 20.67
N ASN A 135 12.88 -3.98 20.55
CA ASN A 135 13.56 -4.45 19.33
C ASN A 135 12.61 -5.05 18.28
N LEU A 136 11.36 -5.36 18.63
CA LEU A 136 10.37 -5.95 17.70
C LEU A 136 10.11 -5.05 16.48
N GLY A 137 10.06 -3.73 16.69
CA GLY A 137 9.87 -2.77 15.61
C GLY A 137 11.04 -2.70 14.63
N LYS A 138 12.29 -2.79 15.13
CA LYS A 138 13.49 -2.83 14.30
C LYS A 138 13.54 -4.11 13.47
N LYS A 139 13.34 -5.28 14.09
CA LYS A 139 13.30 -6.58 13.38
C LYS A 139 12.22 -6.62 12.30
N SER A 140 11.06 -6.02 12.54
CA SER A 140 9.98 -5.97 11.53
C SER A 140 10.36 -5.14 10.32
N ILE A 141 11.06 -4.02 10.50
CA ILE A 141 11.52 -3.14 9.42
C ILE A 141 12.65 -3.81 8.63
N GLU A 142 13.58 -4.48 9.31
CA GLU A 142 14.64 -5.25 8.68
C GLU A 142 14.06 -6.37 7.80
N LEU A 143 13.10 -7.13 8.34
CA LEU A 143 12.41 -8.20 7.59
C LEU A 143 11.72 -7.67 6.35
N ILE A 144 10.97 -6.55 6.45
CA ILE A 144 10.32 -5.92 5.30
C ILE A 144 11.36 -5.49 4.26
N GLY A 145 12.47 -4.92 4.70
CA GLY A 145 13.55 -4.48 3.82
C GLY A 145 14.15 -5.65 3.04
N GLU A 146 14.48 -6.74 3.72
CA GLU A 146 15.04 -7.95 3.12
C GLU A 146 14.08 -8.56 2.09
N GLU A 147 12.78 -8.67 2.41
CA GLU A 147 11.77 -9.26 1.51
C GLU A 147 11.48 -8.39 0.28
N CYS A 148 11.63 -7.07 0.40
CA CYS A 148 11.31 -6.11 -0.66
C CYS A 148 12.54 -5.55 -1.40
N GLY A 149 13.76 -5.93 -0.99
CA GLY A 149 14.99 -5.44 -1.59
C GLY A 149 15.35 -3.98 -1.22
N ASP A 150 14.72 -3.42 -0.18
CA ASP A 150 15.00 -2.06 0.31
C ASP A 150 15.80 -2.09 1.61
N SER A 151 16.62 -1.07 1.83
CA SER A 151 17.29 -0.92 3.13
C SER A 151 16.27 -0.62 4.24
N PRO A 152 16.53 -1.03 5.50
CA PRO A 152 15.66 -0.71 6.64
C PRO A 152 15.40 0.79 6.78
N LYS A 153 16.40 1.62 6.48
CA LYS A 153 16.30 3.08 6.49
C LYS A 153 15.34 3.58 5.40
N GLN A 154 15.35 2.96 4.23
CA GLN A 154 14.45 3.32 3.15
C GLN A 154 13.01 2.93 3.49
N VAL A 155 12.77 1.75 4.07
CA VAL A 155 11.45 1.34 4.58
C VAL A 155 10.91 2.36 5.59
N GLN A 156 11.74 2.81 6.56
CA GLN A 156 11.33 3.85 7.51
C GLN A 156 10.95 5.16 6.83
N ARG A 157 11.70 5.59 5.82
CA ARG A 157 11.41 6.81 5.06
C ARG A 157 10.08 6.72 4.31
N TYR A 158 9.80 5.56 3.68
CA TYR A 158 8.49 5.31 3.06
C TYR A 158 7.36 5.36 4.09
N ILE A 159 7.49 4.64 5.20
CA ILE A 159 6.48 4.68 6.27
C ILE A 159 6.27 6.12 6.75
N LYS A 160 7.33 6.92 6.88
CA LYS A 160 7.24 8.29 7.38
C LYS A 160 6.45 9.21 6.44
N ILE A 161 6.55 9.09 5.12
CA ILE A 161 5.78 9.95 4.20
C ILE A 161 4.27 9.71 4.28
N THR A 162 3.79 8.60 4.86
CA THR A 162 2.35 8.41 5.10
C THR A 162 1.74 9.43 6.07
N GLU A 163 2.57 10.23 6.74
CA GLU A 163 2.16 11.32 7.62
C GLU A 163 1.97 12.64 6.86
N LEU A 164 2.25 12.71 5.56
CA LEU A 164 1.92 13.87 4.74
C LEU A 164 0.40 13.98 4.53
N ILE A 165 -0.07 15.19 4.25
CA ILE A 165 -1.43 15.41 3.76
C ILE A 165 -1.57 14.86 2.34
N PRO A 166 -2.79 14.44 1.91
CA PRO A 166 -3.00 13.81 0.61
C PRO A 166 -2.44 14.61 -0.57
N GLU A 167 -2.64 15.92 -0.56
CA GLU A 167 -2.21 16.83 -1.63
C GLU A 167 -0.68 16.88 -1.78
N MET A 168 0.05 16.79 -0.66
CA MET A 168 1.51 16.68 -0.70
C MET A 168 1.98 15.30 -1.18
N LEU A 169 1.25 14.22 -0.85
CA LEU A 169 1.53 12.88 -1.36
C LEU A 169 1.33 12.81 -2.88
N GLU A 170 0.31 13.48 -3.42
CA GLU A 170 0.09 13.57 -4.86
C GLU A 170 1.27 14.23 -5.56
N LYS A 171 1.84 15.30 -4.98
CA LYS A 171 3.05 15.97 -5.51
C LYS A 171 4.30 15.06 -5.46
N VAL A 172 4.35 14.08 -4.56
CA VAL A 172 5.42 13.06 -4.56
C VAL A 172 5.18 12.01 -5.63
N ASP A 173 3.92 11.61 -5.83
CA ASP A 173 3.54 10.59 -6.81
C ASP A 173 3.70 11.06 -8.26
N ASP A 174 3.40 12.35 -8.54
CA ASP A 174 3.57 12.96 -9.86
C ASP A 174 5.02 13.44 -10.14
N GLY A 175 5.90 13.35 -9.13
CA GLY A 175 7.30 13.73 -9.24
C GLY A 175 7.57 15.23 -9.13
N SER A 176 6.56 16.08 -8.92
CA SER A 176 6.74 17.54 -8.73
C SER A 176 7.46 17.85 -7.41
N MET A 177 7.35 16.99 -6.41
CA MET A 177 8.11 17.08 -5.16
C MET A 177 9.02 15.88 -4.97
N GLY A 178 10.32 16.14 -4.76
CA GLY A 178 11.31 15.08 -4.50
C GLY A 178 11.00 14.28 -3.24
N PHE A 179 11.25 12.95 -3.28
CA PHE A 179 11.02 12.05 -2.15
C PHE A 179 11.78 12.46 -0.87
N THR A 180 13.03 12.90 -0.99
CA THR A 180 13.85 13.26 0.18
C THR A 180 13.38 14.53 0.89
N PRO A 181 13.07 15.64 0.21
CA PRO A 181 12.36 16.77 0.82
C PRO A 181 11.03 16.38 1.46
N ALA A 182 10.21 15.57 0.78
CA ALA A 182 8.93 15.08 1.30
C ALA A 182 9.07 14.36 2.65
N VAL A 183 10.09 13.50 2.81
CA VAL A 183 10.39 12.85 4.09
C VAL A 183 10.70 13.88 5.18
N GLN A 184 11.35 15.01 4.88
CA GLN A 184 11.60 16.03 5.89
C GLN A 184 10.32 16.80 6.26
N LEU A 185 9.49 17.11 5.27
CA LEU A 185 8.22 17.80 5.48
C LEU A 185 7.18 16.94 6.22
N SER A 186 7.28 15.61 6.16
CA SER A 186 6.40 14.73 6.91
C SER A 186 6.56 14.79 8.44
N PHE A 187 7.58 15.50 8.94
CA PHE A 187 7.74 15.77 10.36
C PHE A 187 6.96 17.00 10.84
N LEU A 188 6.44 17.81 9.92
CA LEU A 188 5.63 18.98 10.22
C LEU A 188 4.25 18.57 10.74
N LYS A 189 3.63 19.43 11.57
CA LYS A 189 2.23 19.30 11.98
C LYS A 189 1.31 19.46 10.76
N LYS A 190 0.13 18.89 10.80
CA LYS A 190 -0.83 18.96 9.66
C LYS A 190 -1.18 20.42 9.26
N LYS A 191 -1.24 21.33 10.23
CA LYS A 191 -1.47 22.75 9.96
C LYS A 191 -0.31 23.36 9.17
N GLU A 192 0.92 23.13 9.62
CA GLU A 192 2.15 23.61 8.98
C GLU A 192 2.32 23.00 7.56
N GLN A 193 1.90 21.74 7.37
CA GLN A 193 1.90 21.12 6.04
C GLN A 193 0.96 21.84 5.07
N LYS A 194 -0.23 22.29 5.53
CA LYS A 194 -1.16 23.06 4.71
C LYS A 194 -0.59 24.44 4.36
N GLU A 195 -0.07 25.15 5.35
CA GLU A 195 0.60 26.44 5.15
C GLU A 195 1.78 26.33 4.17
N MET A 196 2.53 25.20 4.27
CA MET A 196 3.61 24.91 3.32
C MET A 196 3.09 24.62 1.92
N LEU A 197 1.96 23.92 1.79
CA LEU A 197 1.32 23.67 0.49
C LEU A 197 0.89 24.98 -0.16
N ASP A 198 0.22 25.86 0.59
CA ASP A 198 -0.20 27.18 0.12
C ASP A 198 1.01 28.02 -0.36
N ALA A 199 2.12 27.96 0.40
CA ALA A 199 3.36 28.64 0.02
C ALA A 199 3.98 28.06 -1.27
N MET A 200 3.94 26.73 -1.46
CA MET A 200 4.41 26.08 -2.68
C MET A 200 3.56 26.45 -3.89
N GLU A 201 2.24 26.54 -3.72
CA GLU A 201 1.31 26.96 -4.78
C GLU A 201 1.52 28.41 -5.16
N PHE A 202 1.67 29.29 -4.18
CA PHE A 202 1.97 30.73 -4.43
C PHE A 202 3.30 30.92 -5.16
N ALA A 203 4.35 30.20 -4.73
CA ALA A 203 5.67 30.28 -5.32
C ALA A 203 5.84 29.47 -6.61
N GLN A 204 4.86 28.64 -6.95
CA GLN A 204 4.91 27.67 -8.06
C GLN A 204 6.18 26.81 -8.07
N CYS A 205 6.69 26.47 -6.89
CA CYS A 205 7.87 25.65 -6.73
C CYS A 205 7.76 24.77 -5.48
N THR A 206 8.52 23.69 -5.47
CA THR A 206 8.65 22.78 -4.33
C THR A 206 9.98 23.00 -3.62
N PRO A 207 10.05 22.83 -2.28
CA PRO A 207 11.27 23.10 -1.54
C PRO A 207 12.37 22.10 -1.86
N SER A 208 13.59 22.61 -1.96
CA SER A 208 14.80 21.80 -2.00
C SER A 208 15.01 21.06 -0.67
N LEU A 209 15.91 20.09 -0.65
CA LEU A 209 16.25 19.38 0.58
C LEU A 209 16.75 20.32 1.69
N SER A 210 17.59 21.30 1.35
CA SER A 210 18.13 22.27 2.31
C SER A 210 17.03 23.14 2.93
N GLN A 211 16.07 23.59 2.12
CA GLN A 211 14.91 24.35 2.58
C GLN A 211 14.01 23.47 3.48
N ALA A 212 13.69 22.23 3.06
CA ALA A 212 12.88 21.29 3.84
C ALA A 212 13.52 20.98 5.22
N LEU A 213 14.84 20.82 5.28
CA LEU A 213 15.56 20.62 6.54
C LEU A 213 15.49 21.86 7.45
N ARG A 214 15.61 23.05 6.87
CA ARG A 214 15.50 24.31 7.63
C ARG A 214 14.08 24.50 8.17
N ILE A 215 13.07 24.27 7.36
CA ILE A 215 11.65 24.34 7.74
C ILE A 215 11.36 23.37 8.89
N LYS A 216 11.78 22.11 8.76
CA LYS A 216 11.64 21.09 9.82
C LYS A 216 12.28 21.56 11.13
N LYS A 217 13.46 22.18 11.08
CA LYS A 217 14.13 22.71 12.27
C LYS A 217 13.36 23.85 12.90
N LEU A 218 12.85 24.80 12.10
CA LEU A 218 12.04 25.91 12.60
C LEU A 218 10.76 25.41 13.28
N SER A 219 10.08 24.45 12.69
CA SER A 219 8.90 23.82 13.30
C SER A 219 9.24 23.11 14.61
N ALA A 220 10.35 22.38 14.69
CA ALA A 220 10.80 21.75 15.92
C ALA A 220 11.15 22.75 17.04
N ASP A 221 11.69 23.90 16.68
CA ASP A 221 12.02 24.99 17.59
C ASP A 221 10.78 25.81 18.01
N GLY A 222 9.59 25.47 17.50
CA GLY A 222 8.32 26.18 17.78
C GLY A 222 8.24 27.58 17.15
N LYS A 223 9.10 27.90 16.18
CA LYS A 223 9.05 29.13 15.43
C LYS A 223 8.01 29.00 14.34
N VAL A 224 7.15 30.01 14.23
CA VAL A 224 6.12 30.08 13.18
C VAL A 224 6.80 30.07 11.81
N LEU A 225 6.27 29.25 10.90
CA LEU A 225 6.69 29.19 9.49
C LEU A 225 6.10 30.38 8.74
#